data_3f781f8120ee01b477d42465e6603011
#
_entry.id   3f781f8120ee01b477d42465e6603011
#
_cell.length_a   1.000
_cell.length_b   1.000
_cell.length_c   1.000
_cell.angle_alpha   90.00
_cell.angle_beta   90.00
_cell.angle_gamma   90.00
#
_symmetry.space_group_name_H-M   'P 1'
#
loop_
_entity.id
_entity.type
_entity.pdbx_description
1 polymer ?
#
loop_
_entity_poly.entity_id
_entity_poly.type
_entity_poly.pdbx_seq_one_letter_code
_entity_poly.pdbx_strand_id
1 'polypeptide(L)'
;MLFRSFCVIELVFDANGRGVDFVFRYCNEEMAVVEGIPVSEMLNNSFYEVFKNGDKKWLVTYADVALNGTKVILHDYSPEIGKDLSIYCFQPHPGYCACILIPS
;
A
#
# COMPACT_ATOMS: atom_id res chain seq x y z
N MET A 1 -11.32 17.69 12.95
CA MET A 1 -11.30 16.22 12.76
C MET A 1 -10.10 15.84 11.91
N LEU A 2 -9.37 14.85 12.35
CA LEU A 2 -8.23 14.34 11.58
C LEU A 2 -8.71 13.17 10.72
N PHE A 3 -8.53 13.30 9.41
CA PHE A 3 -8.77 12.21 8.47
C PHE A 3 -7.48 11.43 8.28
N ARG A 4 -7.60 10.12 8.19
CA ARG A 4 -6.46 9.24 7.98
C ARG A 4 -6.41 8.77 6.54
N SER A 5 -5.20 8.65 6.01
CA SER A 5 -4.98 8.10 4.68
C SER A 5 -5.29 6.61 4.72
N PHE A 6 -6.14 6.16 3.82
CA PHE A 6 -6.59 4.77 3.76
C PHE A 6 -6.61 4.29 2.32
N CYS A 7 -6.08 3.09 2.10
CA CYS A 7 -6.17 2.44 0.80
C CYS A 7 -6.37 0.94 0.97
N VAL A 8 -6.91 0.33 -0.08
CA VAL A 8 -6.98 -1.12 -0.23
C VAL A 8 -6.22 -1.48 -1.49
N ILE A 9 -5.28 -2.40 -1.37
CA ILE A 9 -4.47 -2.86 -2.49
C ILE A 9 -4.72 -4.34 -2.72
N GLU A 10 -4.67 -4.74 -3.97
CA GLU A 10 -4.74 -6.14 -4.38
C GLU A 10 -3.34 -6.59 -4.80
N LEU A 11 -2.82 -7.64 -4.18
CA LEU A 11 -1.49 -8.13 -4.47
C LEU A 11 -1.49 -8.90 -5.78
N VAL A 12 -0.41 -8.74 -6.54
CA VAL A 12 -0.14 -9.49 -7.76
C VAL A 12 0.95 -10.50 -7.43
N PHE A 13 0.70 -11.77 -7.70
CA PHE A 13 1.63 -12.85 -7.39
C PHE A 13 2.17 -13.48 -8.68
N ASP A 14 3.42 -13.93 -8.63
CA ASP A 14 4.02 -14.70 -9.73
C ASP A 14 3.62 -16.18 -9.64
N ALA A 15 4.14 -16.99 -10.54
CA ALA A 15 3.82 -18.44 -10.59
C ALA A 15 4.31 -19.18 -9.34
N ASN A 16 5.23 -18.60 -8.57
CA ASN A 16 5.76 -19.20 -7.34
C ASN A 16 5.04 -18.69 -6.09
N GLY A 17 3.99 -17.88 -6.24
CA GLY A 17 3.24 -17.35 -5.13
C GLY A 17 3.91 -16.18 -4.41
N ARG A 18 4.88 -15.53 -5.04
CA ARG A 18 5.56 -14.36 -4.47
C ARG A 18 4.87 -13.08 -4.91
N GLY A 19 4.72 -12.14 -3.99
CA GLY A 19 4.21 -10.82 -4.31
C GLY A 19 5.21 -10.05 -5.16
N VAL A 20 4.80 -9.65 -6.37
CA VAL A 20 5.67 -8.95 -7.32
C VAL A 20 5.21 -7.53 -7.60
N ASP A 21 3.96 -7.20 -7.27
CA ASP A 21 3.38 -5.87 -7.45
C ASP A 21 2.07 -5.79 -6.65
N PHE A 22 1.45 -4.63 -6.62
CA PHE A 22 0.09 -4.50 -6.12
C PHE A 22 -0.65 -3.41 -6.90
N VAL A 23 -1.97 -3.52 -6.93
CA VAL A 23 -2.85 -2.58 -7.64
C VAL A 23 -3.69 -1.84 -6.61
N PHE A 24 -3.77 -0.52 -6.74
CA PHE A 24 -4.63 0.29 -5.87
C PHE A 24 -6.09 0.07 -6.26
N ARG A 25 -6.88 -0.53 -5.39
CA ARG A 25 -8.30 -0.79 -5.64
C ARG A 25 -9.22 0.22 -4.98
N TYR A 26 -8.77 0.83 -3.88
CA TYR A 26 -9.47 1.91 -3.22
C TYR A 26 -8.45 2.85 -2.58
N CYS A 27 -8.69 4.15 -2.71
CA CYS A 27 -7.92 5.19 -2.04
C CYS A 27 -8.86 6.31 -1.64
N ASN A 28 -8.74 6.80 -0.40
CA ASN A 28 -9.48 7.99 -0.03
C ASN A 28 -8.69 9.25 -0.45
N GLU A 29 -9.31 10.41 -0.31
CA GLU A 29 -8.66 11.67 -0.72
C GLU A 29 -7.41 11.98 0.12
N GLU A 30 -7.36 11.51 1.35
CA GLU A 30 -6.19 11.70 2.22
C GLU A 30 -4.96 10.97 1.67
N MET A 31 -5.17 9.85 0.96
CA MET A 31 -4.08 9.16 0.28
C MET A 31 -3.43 10.05 -0.79
N ALA A 32 -4.25 10.82 -1.52
CA ALA A 32 -3.72 11.74 -2.52
C ALA A 32 -2.83 12.81 -1.87
N VAL A 33 -3.21 13.28 -0.68
CA VAL A 33 -2.41 14.25 0.07
C VAL A 33 -1.08 13.64 0.51
N VAL A 34 -1.10 12.45 1.09
CA VAL A 34 0.11 11.78 1.58
C VAL A 34 1.04 11.40 0.43
N GLU A 35 0.49 10.82 -0.63
CA GLU A 35 1.29 10.33 -1.77
C GLU A 35 1.68 11.46 -2.74
N GLY A 36 0.96 12.59 -2.70
CA GLY A 36 1.20 13.67 -3.65
C GLY A 36 0.72 13.37 -5.07
N ILE A 37 -0.22 12.44 -5.23
CA ILE A 37 -0.73 11.97 -6.50
C ILE A 37 -2.25 11.91 -6.43
N PRO A 38 -2.99 12.40 -7.43
CA PRO A 38 -4.45 12.32 -7.43
C PRO A 38 -4.94 10.87 -7.34
N VAL A 39 -6.05 10.66 -6.64
CA VAL A 39 -6.67 9.33 -6.52
C VAL A 39 -6.92 8.71 -7.89
N SER A 40 -7.37 9.52 -8.86
CA SER A 40 -7.65 9.04 -10.21
C SER A 40 -6.42 8.45 -10.92
N GLU A 41 -5.22 8.86 -10.53
CA GLU A 41 -3.98 8.33 -11.08
C GLU A 41 -3.46 7.10 -10.34
N MET A 42 -3.99 6.85 -9.16
CA MET A 42 -3.64 5.66 -8.37
C MET A 42 -4.60 4.50 -8.62
N LEU A 43 -5.91 4.76 -8.65
CA LEU A 43 -6.92 3.71 -8.76
C LEU A 43 -6.74 2.86 -10.01
N ASN A 44 -6.76 1.55 -9.82
CA ASN A 44 -6.62 0.53 -10.85
C ASN A 44 -5.27 0.53 -11.57
N ASN A 45 -4.30 1.26 -11.03
CA ASN A 45 -2.92 1.24 -11.50
C ASN A 45 -2.05 0.52 -10.49
N SER A 46 -1.01 -0.15 -10.95
CA SER A 46 -0.10 -0.86 -10.07
C SER A 46 0.89 0.09 -9.41
N PHE A 47 1.47 -0.38 -8.28
CA PHE A 47 2.49 0.37 -7.56
C PHE A 47 3.63 0.81 -8.47
N TYR A 48 4.16 -0.10 -9.30
CA TYR A 48 5.28 0.22 -10.18
C TYR A 48 4.88 1.05 -11.40
N GLU A 49 3.60 1.11 -11.76
CA GLU A 49 3.12 2.07 -12.75
C GLU A 49 3.08 3.49 -12.19
N VAL A 50 2.67 3.61 -10.93
CA VAL A 50 2.58 4.90 -10.22
C VAL A 50 3.96 5.36 -9.76
N PHE A 51 4.74 4.45 -9.17
CA PHE A 51 6.08 4.72 -8.64
C PHE A 51 7.09 3.79 -9.34
N LYS A 52 7.66 4.21 -10.45
CA LYS A 52 8.51 3.36 -11.30
C LYS A 52 9.73 2.79 -10.59
N ASN A 53 10.24 3.50 -9.59
CA ASN A 53 11.39 3.07 -8.80
C ASN A 53 10.97 2.71 -7.36
N GLY A 54 9.74 2.25 -7.18
CA GLY A 54 9.21 1.91 -5.87
C GLY A 54 10.04 0.85 -5.16
N ASP A 55 10.15 0.98 -3.82
CA ASP A 55 10.94 0.07 -3.01
C ASP A 55 10.22 -1.27 -2.83
N LYS A 56 10.94 -2.35 -3.05
CA LYS A 56 10.38 -3.72 -2.93
C LYS A 56 10.07 -4.11 -1.49
N LYS A 57 10.57 -3.37 -0.50
CA LYS A 57 10.33 -3.70 0.92
C LYS A 57 8.86 -3.76 1.28
N TRP A 58 8.04 -2.92 0.64
CA TRP A 58 6.59 -2.89 0.89
C TRP A 58 5.90 -4.19 0.47
N LEU A 59 6.37 -4.80 -0.62
CA LEU A 59 5.76 -6.03 -1.16
C LEU A 59 5.85 -7.20 -0.20
N VAL A 60 6.96 -7.32 0.53
CA VAL A 60 7.16 -8.43 1.47
C VAL A 60 6.09 -8.38 2.56
N THR A 61 5.90 -7.22 3.18
CA THR A 61 4.92 -7.05 4.26
C THR A 61 3.49 -7.18 3.75
N TYR A 62 3.18 -6.51 2.65
CA TYR A 62 1.81 -6.49 2.11
C TYR A 62 1.39 -7.87 1.59
N ALA A 63 2.32 -8.62 0.99
CA ALA A 63 2.05 -9.97 0.53
C ALA A 63 1.77 -10.90 1.71
N ASP A 64 2.51 -10.78 2.82
CA ASP A 64 2.26 -11.58 4.02
C ASP A 64 0.87 -11.30 4.59
N VAL A 65 0.48 -10.04 4.68
CA VAL A 65 -0.86 -9.65 5.14
C VAL A 65 -1.93 -10.23 4.22
N ALA A 66 -1.75 -10.11 2.91
CA ALA A 66 -2.73 -10.55 1.91
C ALA A 66 -2.89 -12.07 1.87
N LEU A 67 -1.82 -12.82 2.09
CA LEU A 67 -1.85 -14.28 2.05
C LEU A 67 -2.25 -14.90 3.38
N ASN A 68 -1.72 -14.39 4.48
CA ASN A 68 -1.80 -15.07 5.78
C ASN A 68 -2.76 -14.39 6.76
N GLY A 69 -3.31 -13.23 6.41
CA GLY A 69 -4.21 -12.50 7.29
C GLY A 69 -3.51 -11.87 8.49
N THR A 70 -2.19 -11.73 8.44
CA THR A 70 -1.40 -11.13 9.51
C THR A 70 -1.76 -9.65 9.65
N LYS A 71 -1.91 -9.18 10.89
CA LYS A 71 -2.04 -7.75 11.18
C LYS A 71 -0.67 -7.21 11.51
N VAL A 72 -0.28 -6.13 10.85
CA VAL A 72 1.06 -5.56 10.99
C VAL A 72 0.97 -4.07 11.25
N ILE A 73 1.83 -3.60 12.15
CA ILE A 73 2.09 -2.18 12.35
C ILE A 73 3.56 -1.98 12.05
N LEU A 74 3.88 -1.15 11.06
CA LEU A 74 5.28 -0.86 10.74
C LEU A 74 5.54 0.64 10.73
N HIS A 75 6.79 0.98 11.02
CA HIS A 75 7.28 2.36 10.98
C HIS A 75 8.49 2.36 10.06
N ASP A 76 8.40 3.06 8.94
CA ASP A 76 9.50 3.07 7.99
C ASP A 76 9.46 4.35 7.14
N TYR A 77 10.59 4.62 6.51
CA TYR A 77 10.72 5.72 5.58
C TYR A 77 10.27 5.29 4.19
N SER A 78 9.42 6.10 3.57
CA SER A 78 9.01 5.88 2.18
C SER A 78 9.83 6.77 1.26
N PRO A 79 10.78 6.22 0.51
CA PRO A 79 11.57 7.01 -0.44
C PRO A 79 10.73 7.52 -1.61
N GLU A 80 9.61 6.84 -1.94
CA GLU A 80 8.72 7.24 -3.02
C GLU A 80 8.11 8.62 -2.79
N ILE A 81 7.84 8.96 -1.52
CA ILE A 81 7.20 10.22 -1.16
C ILE A 81 8.03 11.06 -0.21
N GLY A 82 9.22 10.57 0.20
CA GLY A 82 10.14 11.30 1.07
C GLY A 82 9.61 11.55 2.48
N LYS A 83 8.84 10.60 3.04
CA LYS A 83 8.22 10.75 4.37
C LYS A 83 8.43 9.52 5.21
N ASP A 84 8.57 9.72 6.53
CA ASP A 84 8.46 8.65 7.50
C ASP A 84 6.98 8.33 7.73
N LEU A 85 6.64 7.06 7.73
CA LEU A 85 5.27 6.60 7.86
C LEU A 85 5.10 5.59 8.98
N SER A 86 3.98 5.67 9.68
CA SER A 86 3.42 4.56 10.45
C SER A 86 2.31 3.96 9.61
N ILE A 87 2.37 2.65 9.37
CA ILE A 87 1.40 1.97 8.50
C ILE A 87 0.77 0.83 9.27
N TYR A 88 -0.56 0.86 9.38
CA TYR A 88 -1.36 -0.22 9.95
C TYR A 88 -1.94 -1.03 8.81
N CYS A 89 -1.63 -2.34 8.79
CA CYS A 89 -2.04 -3.23 7.71
C CYS A 89 -2.91 -4.36 8.25
N PHE A 90 -3.99 -4.69 7.53
CA PHE A 90 -4.82 -5.85 7.82
C PHE A 90 -5.40 -6.42 6.51
N GLN A 91 -5.85 -7.68 6.57
CA GLN A 91 -6.45 -8.35 5.42
C GLN A 91 -7.96 -8.15 5.43
N PRO A 92 -8.52 -7.33 4.51
CA PRO A 92 -9.98 -7.19 4.41
C PRO A 92 -10.61 -8.38 3.67
N HIS A 93 -9.83 -9.02 2.81
CA HIS A 93 -10.23 -10.16 1.99
C HIS A 93 -8.97 -10.87 1.51
N PRO A 94 -8.97 -12.21 1.35
CA PRO A 94 -7.79 -12.92 0.86
C PRO A 94 -7.26 -12.34 -0.45
N GLY A 95 -5.96 -12.11 -0.51
CA GLY A 95 -5.31 -11.49 -1.66
C GLY A 95 -5.23 -9.97 -1.59
N TYR A 96 -5.88 -9.34 -0.62
CA TYR A 96 -5.93 -7.89 -0.45
C TYR A 96 -5.28 -7.47 0.85
N CYS A 97 -4.74 -6.27 0.86
CA CYS A 97 -4.20 -5.64 2.06
C CYS A 97 -4.81 -4.24 2.19
N ALA A 98 -5.37 -3.94 3.34
CA ALA A 98 -5.83 -2.59 3.68
C ALA A 98 -4.74 -1.90 4.47
N CYS A 99 -4.48 -0.64 4.16
CA CYS A 99 -3.41 0.14 4.77
C CYS A 99 -3.93 1.48 5.27
N ILE A 100 -3.59 1.83 6.51
CA ILE A 100 -3.79 3.16 7.06
C ILE A 100 -2.42 3.78 7.22
N LEU A 101 -2.16 4.89 6.52
CA LEU A 101 -0.87 5.55 6.51
C LEU A 101 -0.94 6.84 7.34
N ILE A 102 0.01 6.99 8.25
CA ILE A 102 0.10 8.15 9.13
C ILE A 102 1.50 8.72 9.01
N PRO A 103 1.67 9.89 8.38
CA PRO A 103 2.98 10.55 8.33
C PRO A 103 3.45 10.95 9.72
N SER A 104 4.73 10.79 9.95
CA SER A 104 5.35 11.19 11.22
C SER A 104 5.79 12.64 11.19
#